data_99eafed78a60f0d6c46c25e8307438a8
#
_entry.id   99eafed78a60f0d6c46c25e8307438a8
#
_cell.length_a   1.000
_cell.length_b   1.000
_cell.length_c   1.000
_cell.angle_alpha   90.00
_cell.angle_beta   90.00
_cell.angle_gamma   90.00
#
_symmetry.space_group_name_H-M   'P 1'
#
loop_
_entity.id
_entity.type
_entity.pdbx_description
1 polymer ?
#
loop_
_entity_poly.entity_id
_entity_poly.type
_entity_poly.pdbx_seq_one_letter_code
_entity_poly.pdbx_strand_id
1 'polypeptide(L)'
;MPFVYSPSNMQTFRDCPLRFWGQSISKEIKWKASGSKSRGQTIHTAIQRRLHYGWSDDVSWDATIDVDFVRDCVGEVRRLMSQGASLYTEHELVLNANGGKTGWWDDDARIRARADALVLPADAAEPALLIDIKTGKKWDIDDFQLRVECLLTHIL
;
A
#
# COMPACT_ATOMS: atom_id res chain seq x y z
N MET A 1 -10.16 -17.86 15.30
CA MET A 1 -10.30 -16.73 14.35
C MET A 1 -10.14 -17.27 12.93
N PRO A 2 -10.98 -16.90 12.01
CA PRO A 2 -10.78 -17.25 10.59
C PRO A 2 -9.52 -16.58 10.05
N PHE A 3 -8.92 -17.18 9.03
CA PHE A 3 -7.73 -16.63 8.38
C PHE A 3 -8.07 -15.35 7.61
N VAL A 4 -7.23 -14.31 7.74
CA VAL A 4 -7.36 -13.04 7.01
C VAL A 4 -6.33 -12.99 5.89
N TYR A 5 -6.79 -12.82 4.67
CA TYR A 5 -5.95 -12.69 3.49
C TYR A 5 -5.41 -11.26 3.36
N SER A 6 -4.15 -11.13 2.93
CA SER A 6 -3.52 -9.85 2.57
C SER A 6 -2.71 -10.03 1.30
N PRO A 7 -2.39 -8.97 0.54
CA PRO A 7 -1.58 -9.08 -0.67
C PRO A 7 -0.28 -9.84 -0.43
N SER A 8 0.43 -9.57 0.66
CA SER A 8 1.71 -10.22 0.97
C SER A 8 1.58 -11.71 1.29
N ASN A 9 0.53 -12.14 1.99
CA ASN A 9 0.35 -13.56 2.26
C ASN A 9 -0.22 -14.32 1.06
N MET A 10 -1.05 -13.69 0.24
CA MET A 10 -1.50 -14.25 -1.04
C MET A 10 -0.32 -14.42 -2.01
N GLN A 11 0.59 -13.44 -2.07
CA GLN A 11 1.83 -13.52 -2.83
C GLN A 11 2.69 -14.69 -2.33
N THR A 12 2.87 -14.83 -1.01
CA THR A 12 3.61 -15.95 -0.43
C THR A 12 3.00 -17.30 -0.81
N PHE A 13 1.67 -17.39 -0.86
CA PHE A 13 0.97 -18.61 -1.31
C PHE A 13 1.25 -18.90 -2.79
N ARG A 14 1.18 -17.89 -3.65
CA ARG A 14 1.45 -18.01 -5.09
C ARG A 14 2.90 -18.48 -5.34
N ASP A 15 3.86 -17.92 -4.60
CA ASP A 15 5.28 -18.25 -4.76
C ASP A 15 5.62 -19.63 -4.20
N CYS A 16 5.08 -19.97 -3.04
CA CYS A 16 5.33 -21.24 -2.37
C CYS A 16 4.24 -21.57 -1.34
N PRO A 17 3.26 -22.43 -1.70
CA PRO A 17 2.18 -22.83 -0.79
C PRO A 17 2.68 -23.44 0.53
N LEU A 18 3.80 -24.16 0.51
CA LEU A 18 4.37 -24.76 1.72
C LEU A 18 4.92 -23.68 2.67
N ARG A 19 5.58 -22.66 2.13
CA ARG A 19 6.04 -21.51 2.92
C ARG A 19 4.85 -20.76 3.51
N PHE A 20 3.82 -20.52 2.72
CA PHE A 20 2.58 -19.89 3.19
C PHE A 20 1.98 -20.68 4.35
N TRP A 21 1.85 -22.02 4.22
CA TRP A 21 1.38 -22.86 5.29
C TRP A 21 2.21 -22.68 6.56
N GLY A 22 3.54 -22.84 6.48
CA GLY A 22 4.44 -22.78 7.62
C GLY A 22 4.48 -21.39 8.29
N GLN A 23 4.36 -20.31 7.53
CA GLN A 23 4.42 -18.94 8.08
C GLN A 23 3.07 -18.40 8.54
N SER A 24 2.00 -18.70 7.82
CA SER A 24 0.70 -18.04 7.99
C SER A 24 -0.32 -18.91 8.72
N ILE A 25 -0.28 -20.22 8.54
CA ILE A 25 -1.26 -21.17 9.09
C ILE A 25 -0.70 -21.86 10.33
N SER A 26 0.35 -22.69 10.19
CA SER A 26 0.93 -23.43 11.33
C SER A 26 1.79 -22.54 12.24
N LYS A 27 2.32 -21.43 11.71
CA LYS A 27 3.22 -20.49 12.40
C LYS A 27 4.55 -21.12 12.91
N GLU A 28 4.91 -22.26 12.36
CA GLU A 28 6.16 -22.97 12.69
C GLU A 28 7.39 -22.25 12.13
N ILE A 29 7.24 -21.61 10.96
CA ILE A 29 8.29 -20.84 10.32
C ILE A 29 8.19 -19.38 10.78
N LYS A 30 9.11 -18.97 11.66
CA LYS A 30 9.16 -17.58 12.13
C LYS A 30 9.71 -16.66 11.05
N TRP A 31 9.01 -15.55 10.81
CA TRP A 31 9.51 -14.47 9.96
C TRP A 31 10.75 -13.84 10.59
N LYS A 32 11.87 -13.81 9.86
CA LYS A 32 13.05 -13.03 10.26
C LYS A 32 12.93 -11.63 9.64
N ALA A 33 12.80 -10.62 10.49
CA ALA A 33 12.86 -9.23 10.04
C ALA A 33 14.24 -8.95 9.43
N SER A 34 14.30 -8.47 8.20
CA SER A 34 15.54 -8.00 7.57
C SER A 34 15.76 -6.51 7.90
N GLY A 35 17.01 -6.08 8.05
CA GLY A 35 17.36 -4.66 8.32
C GLY A 35 16.93 -3.68 7.21
N SER A 36 16.55 -4.18 6.02
CA SER A 36 16.01 -3.37 4.92
C SER A 36 14.62 -2.78 5.22
N LYS A 37 13.92 -3.33 6.22
CA LYS A 37 12.56 -2.90 6.57
C LYS A 37 12.52 -1.47 7.14
N SER A 38 13.54 -1.07 7.91
CA SER A 38 13.62 0.27 8.51
C SER A 38 13.84 1.36 7.46
N ARG A 39 14.66 1.07 6.45
CA ARG A 39 14.94 2.00 5.35
C ARG A 39 13.70 2.24 4.48
N GLY A 40 12.99 1.18 4.08
CA GLY A 40 11.73 1.30 3.35
C GLY A 40 10.74 2.19 4.09
N GLN A 41 10.56 1.95 5.40
CA GLN A 41 9.66 2.73 6.23
C GLN A 41 10.03 4.23 6.29
N THR A 42 11.32 4.57 6.35
CA THR A 42 11.78 5.97 6.33
C THR A 42 11.39 6.66 5.03
N ILE A 43 11.57 5.98 3.88
CA ILE A 43 11.23 6.52 2.56
C ILE A 43 9.71 6.70 2.44
N HIS A 44 8.91 5.71 2.82
CA HIS A 44 7.44 5.82 2.84
C HIS A 44 7.00 7.04 3.65
N THR A 45 7.51 7.18 4.88
CA THR A 45 7.18 8.33 5.74
C THR A 45 7.59 9.66 5.11
N ALA A 46 8.74 9.71 4.46
CA ALA A 46 9.21 10.92 3.79
C ALA A 46 8.31 11.30 2.61
N ILE A 47 7.90 10.34 1.79
CA ILE A 47 6.98 10.58 0.66
C ILE A 47 5.60 11.00 1.17
N GLN A 48 5.04 10.32 2.16
CA GLN A 48 3.75 10.65 2.75
C GLN A 48 3.70 12.09 3.27
N ARG A 49 4.74 12.53 3.97
CA ARG A 49 4.83 13.93 4.41
C ARG A 49 4.75 14.91 3.25
N ARG A 50 5.43 14.62 2.12
CA ARG A 50 5.41 15.48 0.94
C ARG A 50 4.07 15.49 0.23
N LEU A 51 3.38 14.38 0.20
CA LEU A 51 2.01 14.32 -0.33
C LEU A 51 1.08 15.27 0.45
N HIS A 52 1.20 15.32 1.79
CA HIS A 52 0.36 16.19 2.63
C HIS A 52 0.80 17.66 2.60
N TYR A 53 2.10 17.93 2.71
CA TYR A 53 2.62 19.28 2.99
C TYR A 53 3.31 19.94 1.79
N GLY A 54 3.49 19.21 0.70
CA GLY A 54 4.23 19.65 -0.47
C GLY A 54 5.72 19.29 -0.41
N TRP A 55 6.44 19.63 -1.48
CA TRP A 55 7.85 19.31 -1.60
C TRP A 55 8.71 20.12 -0.63
N SER A 56 9.73 19.49 -0.05
CA SER A 56 10.80 20.12 0.68
C SER A 56 12.12 19.33 0.49
N ASP A 57 13.25 20.01 0.47
CA ASP A 57 14.58 19.43 0.23
C ASP A 57 15.31 19.07 1.53
N ASP A 58 14.58 18.88 2.63
CA ASP A 58 15.10 18.59 3.97
C ASP A 58 15.47 17.12 4.22
N VAL A 59 15.29 16.26 3.23
CA VAL A 59 15.60 14.82 3.33
C VAL A 59 16.69 14.44 2.34
N SER A 60 17.72 13.77 2.86
CA SER A 60 18.70 13.09 2.01
C SER A 60 18.04 11.83 1.43
N TRP A 61 17.80 11.84 0.12
CA TRP A 61 17.27 10.70 -0.60
C TRP A 61 18.35 9.68 -0.88
N ASP A 62 17.98 8.43 -0.81
CA ASP A 62 18.84 7.34 -1.25
C ASP A 62 19.03 7.37 -2.78
N ALA A 63 20.25 7.09 -3.24
CA ALA A 63 20.60 7.09 -4.67
C ALA A 63 19.75 6.12 -5.54
N THR A 64 18.98 5.23 -4.90
CA THR A 64 18.06 4.32 -5.61
C THR A 64 16.67 4.92 -5.85
N ILE A 65 16.39 6.09 -5.28
CA ILE A 65 15.12 6.79 -5.44
C ILE A 65 15.25 7.79 -6.58
N ASP A 66 14.34 7.70 -7.53
CA ASP A 66 14.15 8.72 -8.55
C ASP A 66 13.42 9.92 -7.92
N VAL A 67 14.20 10.87 -7.44
CA VAL A 67 13.71 12.03 -6.69
C VAL A 67 12.85 12.93 -7.57
N ASP A 68 13.18 13.07 -8.85
CA ASP A 68 12.42 13.91 -9.77
C ASP A 68 11.06 13.29 -10.06
N PHE A 69 11.01 11.97 -10.28
CA PHE A 69 9.73 11.26 -10.40
C PHE A 69 8.86 11.39 -9.15
N VAL A 70 9.43 11.27 -7.95
CA VAL A 70 8.67 11.47 -6.69
C VAL A 70 8.17 12.91 -6.58
N ARG A 71 8.99 13.90 -6.98
CA ARG A 71 8.59 15.31 -6.97
C ARG A 71 7.41 15.57 -7.91
N ASP A 72 7.44 14.99 -9.10
CA ASP A 72 6.36 15.11 -10.07
C ASP A 72 5.06 14.45 -9.56
N CYS A 73 5.15 13.26 -8.98
CA CYS A 73 4.00 12.60 -8.33
C CYS A 73 3.40 13.45 -7.19
N VAL A 74 4.25 14.02 -6.33
CA VAL A 74 3.79 14.93 -5.27
C VAL A 74 3.13 16.16 -5.86
N GLY A 75 3.70 16.75 -6.90
CA GLY A 75 3.13 17.88 -7.63
C GLY A 75 1.74 17.59 -8.16
N GLU A 76 1.55 16.43 -8.80
CA GLU A 76 0.26 16.01 -9.35
C GLU A 76 -0.79 15.77 -8.26
N VAL A 77 -0.42 15.07 -7.19
CA VAL A 77 -1.35 14.86 -6.05
C VAL A 77 -1.78 16.20 -5.45
N ARG A 78 -0.84 17.14 -5.26
CA ARG A 78 -1.15 18.48 -4.74
C ARG A 78 -2.04 19.28 -5.69
N ARG A 79 -1.84 19.15 -7.01
CA ARG A 79 -2.71 19.75 -8.02
C ARG A 79 -4.14 19.20 -7.90
N LEU A 80 -4.32 17.87 -7.79
CA LEU A 80 -5.63 17.26 -7.61
C LEU A 80 -6.30 17.72 -6.31
N MET A 81 -5.55 17.78 -5.20
CA MET A 81 -6.08 18.30 -3.93
C MET A 81 -6.53 19.76 -4.04
N SER A 82 -5.83 20.60 -4.80
CA SER A 82 -6.26 21.98 -5.02
C SER A 82 -7.56 22.10 -5.86
N GLN A 83 -7.92 21.03 -6.56
CA GLN A 83 -9.18 20.87 -7.29
C GLN A 83 -10.29 20.20 -6.48
N GLY A 84 -10.05 19.98 -5.18
CA GLY A 84 -11.03 19.40 -4.25
C GLY A 84 -10.91 17.91 -4.02
N ALA A 85 -9.89 17.23 -4.58
CA ALA A 85 -9.66 15.83 -4.29
C ALA A 85 -9.25 15.61 -2.83
N SER A 86 -9.59 14.43 -2.28
CA SER A 86 -9.24 13.99 -0.94
C SER A 86 -8.06 13.02 -0.98
N LEU A 87 -7.04 13.26 -0.15
CA LEU A 87 -5.88 12.38 0.02
C LEU A 87 -6.00 11.56 1.29
N TYR A 88 -5.84 10.26 1.16
CA TYR A 88 -5.73 9.29 2.26
C TYR A 88 -4.37 8.59 2.17
N THR A 89 -3.61 8.55 3.26
CA THR A 89 -2.36 7.80 3.36
C THR A 89 -2.51 6.65 4.33
N GLU A 90 -1.78 5.53 4.11
CA GLU A 90 -1.93 4.29 4.89
C GLU A 90 -3.41 3.85 4.98
N HIS A 91 -4.14 3.99 3.87
CA HIS A 91 -5.57 3.76 3.85
C HIS A 91 -5.90 2.28 3.96
N GLU A 92 -6.68 1.92 4.97
CA GLU A 92 -7.08 0.55 5.22
C GLU A 92 -8.28 0.15 4.36
N LEU A 93 -8.09 -0.90 3.56
CA LEU A 93 -9.08 -1.52 2.69
C LEU A 93 -9.40 -2.90 3.25
N VAL A 94 -10.58 -3.06 3.85
CA VAL A 94 -10.95 -4.29 4.54
C VAL A 94 -12.34 -4.75 4.15
N LEU A 95 -12.43 -6.00 3.68
CA LEU A 95 -13.69 -6.67 3.36
C LEU A 95 -13.96 -7.83 4.32
N ASN A 96 -15.22 -7.98 4.70
CA ASN A 96 -15.72 -9.17 5.39
C ASN A 96 -16.08 -10.30 4.39
N ALA A 97 -16.56 -11.43 4.92
CA ALA A 97 -16.92 -12.60 4.11
C ALA A 97 -18.05 -12.34 3.10
N ASN A 98 -18.86 -11.32 3.33
CA ASN A 98 -20.01 -10.96 2.49
C ASN A 98 -19.65 -9.86 1.48
N GLY A 99 -18.38 -9.42 1.41
CA GLY A 99 -17.92 -8.35 0.54
C GLY A 99 -18.22 -6.94 1.06
N GLY A 100 -18.72 -6.80 2.28
CA GLY A 100 -18.97 -5.51 2.91
C GLY A 100 -17.72 -4.94 3.61
N LYS A 101 -17.68 -3.61 3.76
CA LYS A 101 -16.62 -2.93 4.53
C LYS A 101 -16.67 -3.33 6.00
N THR A 102 -15.50 -3.53 6.60
CA THR A 102 -15.35 -3.81 8.03
C THR A 102 -14.05 -3.20 8.56
N GLY A 103 -13.82 -3.25 9.86
CA GLY A 103 -12.60 -2.74 10.48
C GLY A 103 -11.40 -3.67 10.32
N TRP A 104 -10.19 -3.10 10.44
CA TRP A 104 -8.93 -3.85 10.30
C TRP A 104 -8.80 -5.00 11.30
N TRP A 105 -9.33 -4.84 12.49
CA TRP A 105 -9.22 -5.80 13.59
C TRP A 105 -10.51 -6.57 13.86
N ASP A 106 -11.55 -6.38 13.03
CA ASP A 106 -12.83 -7.04 13.22
C ASP A 106 -12.72 -8.56 12.97
N ASP A 107 -13.46 -9.33 13.75
CA ASP A 107 -13.41 -10.79 13.69
C ASP A 107 -13.99 -11.35 12.38
N ASP A 108 -14.80 -10.58 11.67
CA ASP A 108 -15.38 -10.94 10.38
C ASP A 108 -14.49 -10.54 9.18
N ALA A 109 -13.39 -9.80 9.41
CA ALA A 109 -12.44 -9.45 8.36
C ALA A 109 -11.92 -10.69 7.63
N ARG A 110 -11.92 -10.66 6.29
CA ARG A 110 -11.45 -11.76 5.43
C ARG A 110 -10.33 -11.36 4.50
N ILE A 111 -10.41 -10.17 3.93
CA ILE A 111 -9.37 -9.61 3.06
C ILE A 111 -9.04 -8.23 3.58
N ARG A 112 -7.75 -7.95 3.73
CA ARG A 112 -7.27 -6.61 4.10
C ARG A 112 -6.02 -6.23 3.31
N ALA A 113 -6.00 -4.99 2.86
CA ALA A 113 -4.84 -4.35 2.27
C ALA A 113 -4.69 -2.94 2.85
N ARG A 114 -3.53 -2.34 2.67
CA ARG A 114 -3.27 -0.97 3.07
C ARG A 114 -2.60 -0.27 1.90
N ALA A 115 -3.29 0.69 1.33
CA ALA A 115 -2.77 1.53 0.27
C ALA A 115 -1.82 2.59 0.86
N ASP A 116 -0.64 2.75 0.29
CA ASP A 116 0.31 3.77 0.74
C ASP A 116 -0.27 5.18 0.57
N ALA A 117 -0.93 5.44 -0.57
CA ALA A 117 -1.77 6.62 -0.74
C ALA A 117 -2.92 6.35 -1.71
N LEU A 118 -4.07 6.96 -1.42
CA LEU A 118 -5.28 6.96 -2.25
C LEU A 118 -5.77 8.39 -2.41
N VAL A 119 -5.94 8.85 -3.65
CA VAL A 119 -6.51 10.15 -3.97
C VAL A 119 -7.86 9.93 -4.61
N LEU A 120 -8.90 10.41 -3.94
CA LEU A 120 -10.27 10.38 -4.45
C LEU A 120 -10.61 11.75 -5.05
N PRO A 121 -10.95 11.83 -6.34
CA PRO A 121 -11.33 13.08 -6.97
C PRO A 121 -12.64 13.64 -6.37
N ALA A 122 -12.86 14.94 -6.52
CA ALA A 122 -14.10 15.59 -6.09
C ALA A 122 -15.31 15.12 -6.91
N ASP A 123 -15.09 14.83 -8.20
CA ASP A 123 -16.09 14.24 -9.08
C ASP A 123 -15.93 12.72 -9.10
N ALA A 124 -16.97 12.00 -8.67
CA ALA A 124 -16.98 10.54 -8.64
C ALA A 124 -16.92 9.89 -10.05
N ALA A 125 -17.09 10.66 -11.15
CA ALA A 125 -16.89 10.19 -12.51
C ALA A 125 -15.41 10.13 -12.91
N GLU A 126 -14.54 10.84 -12.19
CA GLU A 126 -13.10 10.82 -12.42
C GLU A 126 -12.45 9.60 -11.74
N PRO A 127 -11.40 9.03 -12.34
CA PRO A 127 -10.73 7.87 -11.75
C PRO A 127 -9.99 8.23 -10.45
N ALA A 128 -10.10 7.36 -9.44
CA ALA A 128 -9.24 7.44 -8.26
C ALA A 128 -7.78 7.13 -8.61
N LEU A 129 -6.83 7.80 -7.95
CA LEU A 129 -5.41 7.53 -8.08
C LEU A 129 -4.92 6.72 -6.87
N LEU A 130 -4.47 5.50 -7.11
CA LEU A 130 -3.85 4.64 -6.12
C LEU A 130 -2.32 4.67 -6.29
N ILE A 131 -1.59 4.92 -5.21
CA ILE A 131 -0.14 4.99 -5.18
C ILE A 131 0.39 3.92 -4.23
N ASP A 132 1.29 3.08 -4.76
CA ASP A 132 2.02 2.07 -4.00
C ASP A 132 3.53 2.38 -4.12
N ILE A 133 4.20 2.57 -2.98
CA ILE A 133 5.58 3.03 -2.90
C ILE A 133 6.51 1.82 -2.78
N LYS A 134 7.30 1.54 -3.80
CA LYS A 134 8.27 0.44 -3.81
C LYS A 134 9.69 0.95 -3.64
N THR A 135 10.35 0.54 -2.55
CA THR A 135 11.72 0.96 -2.18
C THR A 135 12.76 -0.12 -2.40
N GLY A 136 12.39 -1.22 -3.04
CA GLY A 136 13.24 -2.38 -3.31
C GLY A 136 14.04 -2.27 -4.60
N LYS A 137 14.86 -3.29 -4.89
CA LYS A 137 15.53 -3.41 -6.20
C LYS A 137 14.47 -3.65 -7.29
N LYS A 138 14.63 -2.96 -8.41
CA LYS A 138 13.73 -2.95 -9.58
C LYS A 138 13.89 -4.22 -10.44
N TRP A 139 13.64 -5.42 -9.85
CA TRP A 139 13.86 -6.65 -10.61
C TRP A 139 12.58 -7.18 -11.26
N ASP A 140 11.43 -7.03 -10.63
CA ASP A 140 10.11 -7.29 -11.20
C ASP A 140 9.09 -6.51 -10.37
N ILE A 141 8.44 -5.54 -10.97
CA ILE A 141 7.29 -4.91 -10.34
C ILE A 141 6.16 -5.93 -10.43
N ASP A 142 6.02 -6.76 -9.39
CA ASP A 142 4.83 -7.57 -9.24
C ASP A 142 3.67 -6.65 -8.88
N ASP A 143 2.82 -6.38 -9.83
CA ASP A 143 1.63 -5.54 -9.68
C ASP A 143 0.47 -6.24 -8.94
N PHE A 144 0.70 -7.45 -8.43
CA PHE A 144 -0.34 -8.22 -7.76
C PHE A 144 -0.93 -7.49 -6.55
N GLN A 145 -0.07 -6.87 -5.72
CA GLN A 145 -0.52 -6.06 -4.58
C GLN A 145 -1.39 -4.91 -5.07
N LEU A 146 -0.92 -4.16 -6.06
CA LEU A 146 -1.64 -3.02 -6.64
C LEU A 146 -2.99 -3.44 -7.22
N ARG A 147 -3.06 -4.58 -7.91
CA ARG A 147 -4.33 -5.13 -8.44
C ARG A 147 -5.31 -5.47 -7.33
N VAL A 148 -4.85 -6.07 -6.21
CA VAL A 148 -5.72 -6.37 -5.07
C VAL A 148 -6.23 -5.08 -4.44
N GLU A 149 -5.38 -4.08 -4.26
CA GLU A 149 -5.75 -2.78 -3.70
C GLU A 149 -6.73 -2.03 -4.62
N CYS A 150 -6.51 -2.02 -5.94
CA CYS A 150 -7.44 -1.46 -6.91
C CYS A 150 -8.82 -2.13 -6.84
N LEU A 151 -8.85 -3.49 -6.76
CA LEU A 151 -10.10 -4.23 -6.63
C LEU A 151 -10.83 -3.86 -5.35
N LEU A 152 -10.13 -3.80 -4.21
CA LEU A 152 -10.72 -3.43 -2.92
C LEU A 152 -11.23 -1.99 -2.92
N THR A 153 -10.49 -1.06 -3.52
CA THR A 153 -10.92 0.35 -3.67
C THR A 153 -12.18 0.48 -4.53
N HIS A 154 -12.33 -0.38 -5.55
CA HIS A 154 -13.52 -0.38 -6.40
C HIS A 154 -14.77 -0.94 -5.71
N ILE A 155 -14.60 -1.88 -4.78
CA ILE A 155 -15.69 -2.52 -4.05
C ILE A 155 -16.18 -1.65 -2.88
N LEU A 156 -15.30 -0.91 -2.23
CA LEU A 156 -15.54 -0.12 -1.01
C LEU A 156 -15.92 1.33 -1.27
#